data_6ae2816360ffaa11404f0bea87dd3ec0
#
_entry.id   6ae2816360ffaa11404f0bea87dd3ec0
#
_cell.length_a   1.000
_cell.length_b   1.000
_cell.length_c   1.000
_cell.angle_alpha   90.00
_cell.angle_beta   90.00
_cell.angle_gamma   90.00
#
_symmetry.space_group_name_H-M   'P 1'
#
loop_
_entity.id
_entity.type
_entity.pdbx_description
1 polymer ?
#
loop_
_entity_poly.entity_id
_entity_poly.type
_entity_poly.pdbx_seq_one_letter_code
_entity_poly.pdbx_strand_id
1 'polypeptide(L)'
;MKTALVLGAGGFIGSHMVKRLRADGYWVRGVDLKYPEFSETEANEFVCMDLTDREVMRRVIRYGGERGNFYRSIVDKFLEPFDEIYQFAADMGGAGFIFTGDNDADIMHNSACINLNLLEEQRKWNEDKGTNHTKIFYSSSACMYPEHN
;
A
#
# COMPACT_ATOMS: atom_id res chain seq x y z
N MET A 1 -10.77 -16.36 -6.81
CA MET A 1 -10.36 -15.83 -5.48
C MET A 1 -10.00 -14.37 -5.70
N LYS A 2 -10.61 -13.46 -4.96
CA LYS A 2 -10.29 -12.03 -5.06
C LYS A 2 -8.89 -11.73 -4.49
N THR A 3 -8.27 -10.69 -5.03
CA THR A 3 -6.93 -10.25 -4.65
C THR A 3 -6.93 -8.84 -4.10
N ALA A 4 -6.13 -8.58 -3.07
CA ALA A 4 -6.00 -7.26 -2.49
C ALA A 4 -4.53 -6.90 -2.23
N LEU A 5 -4.20 -5.63 -2.49
CA LEU A 5 -2.94 -5.00 -2.12
C LEU A 5 -3.20 -4.03 -0.96
N VAL A 6 -2.48 -4.20 0.13
CA VAL A 6 -2.56 -3.30 1.29
C VAL A 6 -1.23 -2.58 1.45
N LEU A 7 -1.23 -1.29 1.17
CA LEU A 7 -0.09 -0.39 1.36
C LEU A 7 -0.19 0.25 2.76
N GLY A 8 0.88 0.20 3.53
CA GLY A 8 0.86 0.53 4.96
C GLY A 8 0.41 -0.65 5.83
N ALA A 9 0.67 -1.87 5.37
CA ALA A 9 0.19 -3.11 6.01
C ALA A 9 0.86 -3.42 7.36
N GLY A 10 2.01 -2.82 7.66
CA GLY A 10 2.70 -2.90 8.94
C GLY A 10 2.16 -1.95 10.02
N GLY A 11 1.39 -0.95 9.62
CA GLY A 11 0.72 -0.02 10.52
C GLY A 11 -0.51 -0.62 11.20
N PHE A 12 -1.06 0.12 12.18
CA PHE A 12 -2.20 -0.33 12.98
C PHE A 12 -3.43 -0.65 12.10
N ILE A 13 -3.86 0.30 11.28
CA ILE A 13 -5.04 0.11 10.41
C ILE A 13 -4.77 -0.94 9.35
N GLY A 14 -3.62 -0.87 8.69
CA GLY A 14 -3.26 -1.80 7.61
C GLY A 14 -3.19 -3.25 8.07
N SER A 15 -2.63 -3.52 9.26
CA SER A 15 -2.55 -4.87 9.80
C SER A 15 -3.94 -5.46 10.12
N HIS A 16 -4.85 -4.66 10.63
CA HIS A 16 -6.25 -5.07 10.84
C HIS A 16 -6.99 -5.30 9.51
N MET A 17 -6.72 -4.47 8.50
CA MET A 17 -7.29 -4.68 7.16
C MET A 17 -6.81 -5.98 6.53
N VAL A 18 -5.51 -6.29 6.66
CA VAL A 18 -4.95 -7.58 6.21
C VAL A 18 -5.72 -8.74 6.84
N LYS A 19 -5.89 -8.74 8.16
CA LYS A 19 -6.63 -9.79 8.89
C LYS A 19 -8.07 -9.93 8.37
N ARG A 20 -8.75 -8.81 8.18
CA ARG A 20 -10.13 -8.79 7.69
C ARG A 20 -10.23 -9.37 6.28
N LEU A 21 -9.41 -8.92 5.36
CA LEU A 21 -9.40 -9.42 3.98
C LEU A 21 -9.06 -10.91 3.90
N ARG A 22 -8.12 -11.39 4.72
CA ARG A 22 -7.82 -12.82 4.83
C ARG A 22 -9.01 -13.62 5.33
N ALA A 23 -9.71 -13.13 6.33
CA ALA A 23 -10.93 -13.78 6.85
C ALA A 23 -12.06 -13.82 5.80
N ASP A 24 -12.14 -12.79 4.95
CA ASP A 24 -13.09 -12.71 3.84
C ASP A 24 -12.65 -13.52 2.59
N GLY A 25 -11.53 -14.27 2.68
CA GLY A 25 -11.06 -15.18 1.62
C GLY A 25 -10.26 -14.54 0.50
N TYR A 26 -9.75 -13.33 0.69
CA TYR A 26 -8.85 -12.68 -0.27
C TYR A 26 -7.43 -13.27 -0.22
N TRP A 27 -6.78 -13.27 -1.37
CA TRP A 27 -5.33 -13.33 -1.41
C TRP A 27 -4.79 -11.92 -1.19
N VAL A 28 -3.94 -11.74 -0.18
CA VAL A 28 -3.50 -10.42 0.28
C VAL A 28 -1.99 -10.27 0.18
N ARG A 29 -1.55 -9.21 -0.52
CA ARG A 29 -0.19 -8.68 -0.42
C ARG A 29 -0.19 -7.48 0.50
N GLY A 30 0.65 -7.52 1.53
CA GLY A 30 0.95 -6.38 2.39
C GLY A 30 2.30 -5.75 2.04
N VAL A 31 2.37 -4.44 2.04
CA VAL A 31 3.62 -3.67 1.83
C VAL A 31 3.75 -2.59 2.86
N ASP A 32 4.92 -2.47 3.47
CA ASP A 32 5.26 -1.41 4.43
C ASP A 32 6.79 -1.25 4.52
N LEU A 33 7.25 -0.21 5.20
CA LEU A 33 8.66 -0.05 5.57
C LEU A 33 9.11 -1.05 6.65
N LYS A 34 8.15 -1.55 7.45
CA LYS A 34 8.40 -2.46 8.58
C LYS A 34 7.30 -3.50 8.73
N TYR A 35 7.62 -4.61 9.37
CA TYR A 35 6.61 -5.58 9.81
C TYR A 35 5.72 -5.00 10.93
N PRO A 36 4.49 -5.52 11.11
CA PRO A 36 3.64 -5.13 12.23
C PRO A 36 4.34 -5.39 13.59
N GLU A 37 4.22 -4.42 14.51
CA GLU A 37 4.91 -4.49 15.81
C GLU A 37 4.23 -5.43 16.81
N PHE A 38 2.90 -5.56 16.74
CA PHE A 38 2.11 -6.20 17.80
C PHE A 38 1.61 -7.61 17.45
N SER A 39 1.80 -8.05 16.24
CA SER A 39 1.42 -9.39 15.79
C SER A 39 2.14 -9.77 14.51
N GLU A 40 2.26 -11.07 14.25
CA GLU A 40 2.68 -11.53 12.92
C GLU A 40 1.66 -11.13 11.86
N THR A 41 2.14 -10.88 10.66
CA THR A 41 1.25 -10.56 9.53
C THR A 41 0.53 -11.82 9.05
N GLU A 42 -0.75 -11.69 8.74
CA GLU A 42 -1.55 -12.74 8.10
C GLU A 42 -1.59 -12.63 6.58
N ALA A 43 -0.88 -11.66 5.98
CA ALA A 43 -0.80 -11.53 4.54
C ALA A 43 -0.22 -12.81 3.89
N ASN A 44 -0.71 -13.17 2.70
CA ASN A 44 -0.12 -14.26 1.91
C ASN A 44 1.31 -13.95 1.50
N GLU A 45 1.56 -12.66 1.24
CA GLU A 45 2.87 -12.12 0.92
C GLU A 45 3.03 -10.78 1.63
N PHE A 46 4.17 -10.57 2.28
CA PHE A 46 4.52 -9.31 2.90
C PHE A 46 5.88 -8.84 2.40
N VAL A 47 5.93 -7.59 1.97
CA VAL A 47 7.12 -6.97 1.37
C VAL A 47 7.51 -5.74 2.17
N CYS A 48 8.74 -5.73 2.70
CA CYS A 48 9.30 -4.55 3.37
C CYS A 48 10.03 -3.69 2.35
N MET A 49 9.40 -2.61 1.90
CA MET A 49 9.95 -1.70 0.89
C MET A 49 9.42 -0.27 1.03
N ASP A 50 10.18 0.69 0.50
CA ASP A 50 9.82 2.10 0.48
C ASP A 50 8.93 2.43 -0.73
N LEU A 51 7.70 2.81 -0.48
CA LEU A 51 6.70 3.14 -1.50
C LEU A 51 6.86 4.56 -2.07
N THR A 52 7.76 5.38 -1.52
CA THR A 52 8.15 6.66 -2.13
C THR A 52 8.97 6.43 -3.40
N ASP A 53 9.62 5.27 -3.52
CA ASP A 53 10.31 4.86 -4.75
C ASP A 53 9.27 4.34 -5.78
N ARG A 54 9.23 5.02 -6.91
CA ARG A 54 8.30 4.69 -8.00
C ARG A 54 8.55 3.29 -8.58
N GLU A 55 9.80 2.86 -8.69
CA GLU A 55 10.14 1.53 -9.21
C GLU A 55 9.66 0.44 -8.26
N VAL A 56 9.77 0.68 -6.94
CA VAL A 56 9.21 -0.20 -5.92
C VAL A 56 7.68 -0.28 -6.07
N MET A 57 7.00 0.86 -6.19
CA MET A 57 5.55 0.89 -6.41
C MET A 57 5.15 0.10 -7.66
N ARG A 58 5.86 0.28 -8.77
CA ARG A 58 5.64 -0.47 -10.00
C ARG A 58 5.77 -1.98 -9.77
N ARG A 59 6.78 -2.40 -9.01
CA ARG A 59 7.04 -3.81 -8.72
C ARG A 59 5.95 -4.42 -7.85
N VAL A 60 5.55 -3.76 -6.79
CA VAL A 60 4.52 -4.31 -5.87
C VAL A 60 3.15 -4.42 -6.50
N ILE A 61 2.85 -3.59 -7.52
CA ILE A 61 1.60 -3.66 -8.29
C ILE A 61 1.65 -4.77 -9.35
N ARG A 62 2.78 -4.93 -10.05
CA ARG A 62 2.85 -5.71 -11.30
C ARG A 62 3.43 -7.11 -11.16
N TYR A 63 4.30 -7.34 -10.16
CA TYR A 63 5.07 -8.58 -10.07
C TYR A 63 4.76 -9.33 -8.78
N GLY A 64 4.71 -10.67 -8.88
CA GLY A 64 4.67 -11.56 -7.73
C GLY A 64 6.08 -11.94 -7.28
N GLY A 65 6.29 -12.09 -5.98
CA GLY A 65 7.49 -12.72 -5.43
C GLY A 65 7.15 -14.09 -4.88
N GLU A 66 7.89 -15.14 -5.22
CA GLU A 66 7.90 -16.34 -4.42
C GLU A 66 8.67 -16.04 -3.13
N ARG A 67 8.07 -16.41 -2.00
CA ARG A 67 8.57 -16.32 -0.62
C ARG A 67 10.01 -15.79 -0.48
N GLY A 68 10.16 -14.51 -0.17
CA GLY A 68 11.44 -13.93 0.29
C GLY A 68 12.42 -13.47 -0.79
N ASN A 69 12.10 -13.56 -2.07
CA ASN A 69 12.98 -13.17 -3.17
C ASN A 69 12.35 -12.19 -4.16
N PHE A 70 11.80 -11.09 -3.65
CA PHE A 70 11.33 -9.98 -4.48
C PHE A 70 12.42 -9.46 -5.47
N TYR A 71 13.69 -9.60 -5.09
CA TYR A 71 14.83 -9.24 -5.93
C TYR A 71 15.23 -10.30 -6.96
N ARG A 72 14.78 -11.54 -6.83
CA ARG A 72 15.23 -12.66 -7.67
C ARG A 72 14.20 -13.14 -8.67
N SER A 73 12.96 -12.79 -8.51
CA SER A 73 11.88 -13.12 -9.45
C SER A 73 11.79 -12.08 -10.57
N ILE A 74 12.86 -11.89 -11.30
CA ILE A 74 12.82 -11.24 -12.62
C ILE A 74 12.20 -12.19 -13.68
N VAL A 75 11.83 -13.38 -13.27
CA VAL A 75 11.19 -14.37 -14.15
C VAL A 75 9.70 -14.40 -13.89
N ASP A 76 8.99 -13.38 -14.41
CA ASP A 76 7.79 -13.48 -15.22
C ASP A 76 6.64 -14.35 -14.69
N LYS A 77 6.05 -14.01 -13.56
CA LYS A 77 4.59 -14.08 -13.52
C LYS A 77 4.06 -12.66 -13.36
N PHE A 78 3.75 -12.05 -14.49
CA PHE A 78 2.86 -10.90 -14.52
C PHE A 78 1.60 -11.29 -13.79
N LEU A 79 1.36 -10.68 -12.64
CA LEU A 79 0.09 -10.83 -11.97
C LEU A 79 -0.98 -10.15 -12.82
N GLU A 80 -2.20 -10.61 -12.67
CA GLU A 80 -3.34 -9.81 -13.08
C GLU A 80 -3.46 -8.60 -12.12
N PRO A 81 -4.04 -7.48 -12.56
CA PRO A 81 -4.31 -6.36 -11.69
C PRO A 81 -5.09 -6.79 -10.44
N PHE A 82 -4.74 -6.24 -9.29
CA PHE A 82 -5.50 -6.51 -8.07
C PHE A 82 -6.96 -6.07 -8.21
N ASP A 83 -7.86 -6.82 -7.61
CA ASP A 83 -9.27 -6.41 -7.55
C ASP A 83 -9.45 -5.16 -6.69
N GLU A 84 -8.69 -5.08 -5.60
CA GLU A 84 -8.80 -3.98 -4.64
C GLU A 84 -7.41 -3.57 -4.11
N ILE A 85 -7.20 -2.25 -3.98
CA ILE A 85 -6.00 -1.66 -3.37
C ILE A 85 -6.44 -0.78 -2.20
N TYR A 86 -5.85 -1.01 -1.04
CA TYR A 86 -6.10 -0.24 0.18
C TYR A 86 -4.86 0.58 0.51
N GLN A 87 -4.96 1.91 0.33
CA GLN A 87 -3.87 2.84 0.53
C GLN A 87 -3.94 3.46 1.92
N PHE A 88 -3.14 2.93 2.85
CA PHE A 88 -2.95 3.46 4.21
C PHE A 88 -1.52 3.95 4.46
N ALA A 89 -0.62 3.73 3.49
CA ALA A 89 0.76 4.16 3.63
C ALA A 89 0.86 5.69 3.60
N ALA A 90 1.42 6.25 4.63
CA ALA A 90 1.68 7.67 4.74
C ALA A 90 2.85 7.89 5.70
N ASP A 91 3.55 8.99 5.54
CA ASP A 91 4.49 9.45 6.55
C ASP A 91 3.70 10.15 7.65
N MET A 92 3.32 9.39 8.66
CA MET A 92 2.43 9.82 9.72
C MET A 92 2.93 9.34 11.07
N GLY A 93 2.71 10.16 12.10
CA GLY A 93 3.05 9.86 13.47
C GLY A 93 2.00 10.35 14.45
N GLY A 94 2.28 10.23 15.74
CA GLY A 94 1.44 10.80 16.79
C GLY A 94 1.44 12.33 16.78
N ALA A 95 0.63 12.93 17.64
CA ALA A 95 0.47 14.40 17.74
C ALA A 95 1.82 15.14 17.85
N GLY A 96 2.79 14.59 18.61
CA GLY A 96 4.11 15.18 18.73
C GLY A 96 4.91 15.20 17.42
N PHE A 97 4.72 14.21 16.54
CA PHE A 97 5.35 14.18 15.23
C PHE A 97 4.73 15.19 14.27
N ILE A 98 3.40 15.33 14.31
CA ILE A 98 2.65 16.18 13.38
C ILE A 98 2.71 17.67 13.77
N PHE A 99 2.66 18.00 15.07
CA PHE A 99 2.51 19.38 15.52
C PHE A 99 3.81 20.10 15.86
N THR A 100 4.97 19.46 15.76
CA THR A 100 6.26 20.14 15.98
C THR A 100 6.65 21.07 14.84
N GLY A 101 6.16 20.78 13.61
CA GLY A 101 6.57 21.48 12.40
C GLY A 101 7.88 20.97 11.80
N ASP A 102 8.64 20.15 12.51
CA ASP A 102 9.96 19.67 12.10
C ASP A 102 9.87 18.68 10.92
N ASN A 103 8.72 18.01 10.76
CA ASN A 103 8.50 16.96 9.79
C ASN A 103 7.53 17.34 8.65
N ASP A 104 7.08 18.58 8.58
CA ASP A 104 6.02 19.01 7.65
C ASP A 104 6.37 18.73 6.19
N ALA A 105 7.61 19.03 5.81
CA ALA A 105 8.08 18.80 4.45
C ALA A 105 8.09 17.32 4.08
N ASP A 106 8.56 16.46 4.97
CA ASP A 106 8.64 15.01 4.77
C ASP A 106 7.24 14.40 4.74
N ILE A 107 6.36 14.79 5.65
CA ILE A 107 4.96 14.33 5.71
C ILE A 107 4.26 14.64 4.39
N MET A 108 4.35 15.87 3.91
CA MET A 108 3.71 16.27 2.65
C MET A 108 4.35 15.59 1.44
N HIS A 109 5.68 15.61 1.35
CA HIS A 109 6.41 15.07 0.21
C HIS A 109 6.23 13.55 0.10
N ASN A 110 6.50 12.81 1.16
CA ASN A 110 6.48 11.35 1.14
C ASN A 110 5.06 10.82 0.90
N SER A 111 4.06 11.39 1.58
CA SER A 111 2.67 11.00 1.37
C SER A 111 2.19 11.31 -0.05
N ALA A 112 2.58 12.47 -0.61
CA ALA A 112 2.26 12.81 -1.99
C ALA A 112 2.95 11.85 -2.99
N CYS A 113 4.23 11.55 -2.80
CA CYS A 113 4.97 10.61 -3.65
C CYS A 113 4.34 9.23 -3.69
N ILE A 114 3.97 8.68 -2.53
CA ILE A 114 3.30 7.37 -2.44
C ILE A 114 2.00 7.38 -3.25
N ASN A 115 1.15 8.39 -3.05
CA ASN A 115 -0.14 8.47 -3.73
C ASN A 115 0.00 8.67 -5.25
N LEU A 116 0.88 9.56 -5.66
CA LEU A 116 1.12 9.82 -7.09
C LEU A 116 1.73 8.61 -7.79
N ASN A 117 2.68 7.93 -7.16
CA ASN A 117 3.27 6.70 -7.69
C ASN A 117 2.22 5.60 -7.84
N LEU A 118 1.36 5.41 -6.83
CA LEU A 118 0.28 4.42 -6.89
C LEU A 118 -0.65 4.68 -8.08
N LEU A 119 -1.17 5.89 -8.19
CA LEU A 119 -2.13 6.24 -9.23
C LEU A 119 -1.54 6.10 -10.63
N GLU A 120 -0.31 6.59 -10.83
CA GLU A 120 0.35 6.55 -12.14
C GLU A 120 0.73 5.12 -12.54
N GLU A 121 1.28 4.31 -11.64
CA GLU A 121 1.67 2.94 -11.96
C GLU A 121 0.44 2.02 -12.13
N GLN A 122 -0.63 2.24 -11.36
CA GLN A 122 -1.88 1.51 -11.55
C GLN A 122 -2.57 1.90 -12.86
N ARG A 123 -2.59 3.19 -13.23
CA ARG A 123 -3.11 3.65 -14.52
C ARG A 123 -2.41 2.94 -15.67
N LYS A 124 -1.07 2.97 -15.67
CA LYS A 124 -0.26 2.29 -16.69
C LYS A 124 -0.52 0.77 -16.73
N TRP A 125 -0.65 0.15 -15.56
CA TRP A 125 -0.92 -1.28 -15.48
C TRP A 125 -2.28 -1.64 -16.08
N ASN A 126 -3.30 -0.82 -15.80
CA ASN A 126 -4.62 -0.98 -16.40
C ASN A 126 -4.59 -0.83 -17.92
N GLU A 127 -3.83 0.15 -18.44
CA GLU A 127 -3.64 0.36 -19.87
C GLU A 127 -2.94 -0.85 -20.53
N ASP A 128 -1.85 -1.33 -19.93
CA ASP A 128 -1.09 -2.49 -20.42
C ASP A 128 -1.95 -3.77 -20.48
N LYS A 129 -2.87 -3.93 -19.52
CA LYS A 129 -3.78 -5.08 -19.43
C LYS A 129 -5.12 -4.90 -20.16
N GLY A 130 -5.41 -3.70 -20.62
CA GLY A 130 -6.70 -3.39 -21.25
C GLY A 130 -7.88 -3.51 -20.29
N THR A 131 -7.69 -3.21 -19.01
CA THR A 131 -8.69 -3.33 -17.95
C THR A 131 -8.75 -2.08 -17.09
N ASN A 132 -9.86 -1.90 -16.37
CA ASN A 132 -10.04 -0.82 -15.40
C ASN A 132 -10.94 -1.27 -14.25
N HIS A 133 -10.70 -2.48 -13.74
CA HIS A 133 -11.55 -3.05 -12.68
C HIS A 133 -11.02 -2.85 -11.27
N THR A 134 -9.74 -2.50 -11.10
CA THR A 134 -9.13 -2.29 -9.77
C THR A 134 -9.81 -1.15 -9.02
N LYS A 135 -10.32 -1.45 -7.84
CA LYS A 135 -10.87 -0.44 -6.93
C LYS A 135 -9.79 0.01 -5.97
N ILE A 136 -9.63 1.33 -5.84
CA ILE A 136 -8.67 1.92 -4.89
C ILE A 136 -9.45 2.59 -3.77
N PHE A 137 -9.19 2.14 -2.54
CA PHE A 137 -9.58 2.85 -1.33
C PHE A 137 -8.40 3.71 -0.87
N TYR A 138 -8.67 4.99 -0.64
CA TYR A 138 -7.70 5.96 -0.12
C TYR A 138 -8.17 6.47 1.24
N SER A 139 -7.32 6.32 2.26
CA SER A 139 -7.58 6.94 3.56
C SER A 139 -7.19 8.42 3.51
N SER A 140 -8.19 9.29 3.58
CA SER A 140 -8.03 10.72 3.63
C SER A 140 -7.83 11.20 5.08
N SER A 141 -7.94 12.49 5.31
CA SER A 141 -7.78 13.11 6.63
C SER A 141 -9.12 13.64 7.16
N ALA A 142 -9.34 13.44 8.47
CA ALA A 142 -10.46 14.07 9.18
C ALA A 142 -10.36 15.61 9.16
N CYS A 143 -9.15 16.16 8.99
CA CYS A 143 -8.94 17.61 8.89
C CYS A 143 -9.53 18.24 7.62
N MET A 144 -10.04 17.44 6.70
CA MET A 144 -10.79 17.96 5.53
C MET A 144 -12.19 18.45 5.88
N TYR A 145 -12.73 18.02 7.01
CA TYR A 145 -14.08 18.43 7.44
C TYR A 145 -14.03 19.73 8.22
N PRO A 146 -14.94 20.67 7.97
CA PRO A 146 -15.01 21.91 8.74
C PRO A 146 -15.52 21.63 10.17
N GLU A 147 -15.17 22.52 11.11
CA GLU A 147 -15.55 22.39 12.52
C GLU A 147 -17.06 22.33 12.79
N HIS A 148 -17.89 22.69 11.82
CA HIS A 148 -19.32 22.86 11.95
C HIS A 148 -20.18 21.79 11.28
N ASN A 149 -19.63 20.59 11.14
CA ASN A 149 -20.41 19.43 10.65
C ASN A 149 -20.88 18.57 11.82
#